data_a1c57e8cd60e8738fac9b60e5f625536
#
_entry.id   a1c57e8cd60e8738fac9b60e5f625536
#
_cell.length_a   1.000
_cell.length_b   1.000
_cell.length_c   1.000
_cell.angle_alpha   90.00
_cell.angle_beta   90.00
_cell.angle_gamma   90.00
#
_symmetry.space_group_name_H-M   'P 1'
#
loop_
_entity.id
_entity.type
_entity.pdbx_description
1 polymer ?
#
loop_
_entity_poly.entity_id
_entity_poly.type
_entity_poly.pdbx_seq_one_letter_code
_entity_poly.pdbx_strand_id
1 'polypeptide(L)'
;MTIKVLLVDDFQILIWGIQKLIESDLNIELVGVANTHQQALEEISTKSPDVVLINSTMLEGDLIELIPQILNLAQTNILVISGAVEGELHDLVVIKGARGIISKNDSAPTLLKAIDRIHAGEIWVNRNATSRILLEIAKASTPKVKTEEQLKLESLTKKEHKIIESIIVSSDKSYKIIASELHISEHTLRNHLAAIYGKVGVKSRMELYVFCLEHLKSA
;
A
#
# COMPACT_ATOMS: atom_id res chain seq x y z
N MET A 1 1.18 33.11 7.83
CA MET A 1 1.29 31.87 8.62
C MET A 1 2.33 31.03 7.94
N THR A 2 3.37 30.59 8.63
CA THR A 2 4.49 29.85 8.02
C THR A 2 4.10 28.39 7.84
N ILE A 3 4.37 27.80 6.69
CA ILE A 3 4.07 26.39 6.39
C ILE A 3 5.13 25.50 7.05
N LYS A 4 4.72 24.66 7.98
CA LYS A 4 5.61 23.72 8.68
C LYS A 4 5.85 22.48 7.85
N VAL A 5 7.08 22.23 7.45
CA VAL A 5 7.49 21.08 6.64
C VAL A 5 8.32 20.11 7.47
N LEU A 6 7.97 18.82 7.46
CA LEU A 6 8.82 17.73 7.93
C LEU A 6 9.43 17.04 6.72
N LEU A 7 10.73 16.85 6.71
CA LEU A 7 11.42 16.07 5.66
C LEU A 7 11.70 14.65 6.15
N VAL A 8 11.35 13.67 5.32
CA VAL A 8 11.59 12.25 5.57
C VAL A 8 12.53 11.72 4.48
N ASP A 9 13.81 11.64 4.79
CA ASP A 9 14.88 11.27 3.84
C ASP A 9 16.11 10.77 4.61
N ASP A 10 16.88 9.87 4.01
CA ASP A 10 18.15 9.34 4.56
C ASP A 10 19.39 9.81 3.76
N PHE A 11 19.20 10.49 2.62
CA PHE A 11 20.29 11.02 1.80
C PHE A 11 20.75 12.40 2.30
N GLN A 12 21.89 12.46 3.01
CA GLN A 12 22.40 13.67 3.64
C GLN A 12 22.55 14.88 2.68
N ILE A 13 22.96 14.63 1.44
CA ILE A 13 23.09 15.70 0.42
C ILE A 13 21.73 16.28 0.05
N LEU A 14 20.70 15.41 -0.10
CA LEU A 14 19.36 15.86 -0.42
C LEU A 14 18.73 16.61 0.76
N ILE A 15 18.90 16.11 1.97
CA ILE A 15 18.48 16.77 3.21
C ILE A 15 19.08 18.18 3.29
N TRP A 16 20.39 18.28 3.14
CA TRP A 16 21.08 19.59 3.19
C TRP A 16 20.57 20.53 2.08
N GLY A 17 20.40 20.03 0.85
CA GLY A 17 19.91 20.84 -0.27
C GLY A 17 18.50 21.37 -0.06
N ILE A 18 17.56 20.51 0.41
CA ILE A 18 16.19 20.90 0.70
C ILE A 18 16.15 21.86 1.89
N GLN A 19 16.94 21.63 2.94
CA GLN A 19 17.04 22.52 4.07
C GLN A 19 17.46 23.93 3.64
N LYS A 20 18.52 24.05 2.84
CA LYS A 20 18.99 25.34 2.30
C LYS A 20 17.97 26.01 1.40
N LEU A 21 17.22 25.23 0.64
CA LEU A 21 16.15 25.75 -0.20
C LEU A 21 15.00 26.32 0.66
N ILE A 22 14.54 25.59 1.68
CA ILE A 22 13.47 26.02 2.58
C ILE A 22 13.92 27.26 3.37
N GLU A 23 15.16 27.32 3.87
CA GLU A 23 15.72 28.48 4.56
C GLU A 23 15.72 29.76 3.70
N SER A 24 15.66 29.62 2.38
CA SER A 24 15.57 30.77 1.46
C SER A 24 14.17 31.34 1.27
N ASP A 25 13.14 30.66 1.75
CA ASP A 25 11.72 31.08 1.66
C ASP A 25 11.20 31.46 3.06
N LEU A 26 10.71 32.68 3.22
CA LEU A 26 10.21 33.19 4.49
C LEU A 26 8.84 32.60 4.91
N ASN A 27 8.15 31.94 4.00
CA ASN A 27 6.82 31.39 4.22
C ASN A 27 6.85 29.90 4.59
N ILE A 28 8.01 29.25 4.53
CA ILE A 28 8.17 27.81 4.77
C ILE A 28 9.20 27.59 5.88
N GLU A 29 8.92 26.70 6.79
CA GLU A 29 9.80 26.33 7.92
C GLU A 29 10.03 24.83 7.94
N LEU A 30 11.28 24.39 7.94
CA LEU A 30 11.64 22.99 8.18
C LEU A 30 11.61 22.72 9.69
N VAL A 31 10.55 22.06 10.16
CA VAL A 31 10.37 21.76 11.59
C VAL A 31 11.11 20.50 12.05
N GLY A 32 11.54 19.66 11.12
CA GLY A 32 12.31 18.46 11.44
C GLY A 32 12.74 17.65 10.23
N VAL A 33 13.63 16.69 10.49
CA VAL A 33 14.10 15.70 9.54
C VAL A 33 14.02 14.33 10.20
N ALA A 34 13.45 13.36 9.51
CA ALA A 34 13.39 11.96 9.93
C ALA A 34 14.14 11.09 8.92
N ASN A 35 14.96 10.17 9.41
CA ASN A 35 15.77 9.29 8.58
C ASN A 35 15.23 7.84 8.53
N THR A 36 14.17 7.56 9.29
CA THR A 36 13.49 6.26 9.31
C THR A 36 11.97 6.46 9.37
N HIS A 37 11.20 5.43 9.01
CA HIS A 37 9.74 5.45 9.12
C HIS A 37 9.27 5.68 10.56
N GLN A 38 9.88 4.99 11.52
CA GLN A 38 9.53 5.13 12.93
C GLN A 38 9.77 6.57 13.41
N GLN A 39 10.94 7.14 13.11
CA GLN A 39 11.25 8.52 13.44
C GLN A 39 10.27 9.50 12.76
N ALA A 40 9.86 9.24 11.52
CA ALA A 40 8.87 10.06 10.83
C ALA A 40 7.54 10.11 11.61
N LEU A 41 7.02 8.97 12.06
CA LEU A 41 5.77 8.91 12.82
C LEU A 41 5.89 9.63 14.18
N GLU A 42 7.01 9.49 14.87
CA GLU A 42 7.29 10.18 16.14
C GLU A 42 7.37 11.70 15.96
N GLU A 43 8.10 12.17 14.95
CA GLU A 43 8.25 13.58 14.62
C GLU A 43 6.92 14.23 14.18
N ILE A 44 6.10 13.52 13.38
CA ILE A 44 4.79 13.98 12.93
C ILE A 44 3.85 14.17 14.13
N SER A 45 3.84 13.22 15.06
CA SER A 45 2.96 13.29 16.24
C SER A 45 3.31 14.45 17.16
N THR A 46 4.60 14.81 17.25
CA THR A 46 5.09 15.85 18.16
C THR A 46 5.07 17.25 17.56
N LYS A 47 5.38 17.36 16.26
CA LYS A 47 5.57 18.66 15.58
C LYS A 47 4.37 19.13 14.79
N SER A 48 3.43 18.21 14.49
CA SER A 48 2.21 18.49 13.72
C SER A 48 2.50 19.31 12.45
N PRO A 49 3.30 18.79 11.50
CA PRO A 49 3.65 19.50 10.28
C PRO A 49 2.43 19.68 9.37
N ASP A 50 2.39 20.81 8.64
CA ASP A 50 1.37 21.05 7.61
C ASP A 50 1.61 20.20 6.36
N VAL A 51 2.90 19.97 6.04
CA VAL A 51 3.35 19.18 4.89
C VAL A 51 4.44 18.21 5.31
N VAL A 52 4.30 16.96 4.92
CA VAL A 52 5.34 15.93 5.03
C VAL A 52 5.93 15.67 3.65
N LEU A 53 7.21 15.93 3.49
CA LEU A 53 7.97 15.73 2.28
C LEU A 53 8.72 14.40 2.37
N ILE A 54 8.39 13.41 1.54
CA ILE A 54 8.92 12.05 1.66
C ILE A 54 9.70 11.66 0.41
N ASN A 55 10.93 11.22 0.56
CA ASN A 55 11.70 10.63 -0.53
C ASN A 55 11.20 9.19 -0.83
N SER A 56 10.79 8.93 -2.06
CA SER A 56 10.26 7.63 -2.49
C SER A 56 11.28 6.48 -2.46
N THR A 57 12.57 6.78 -2.44
CA THR A 57 13.66 5.79 -2.38
C THR A 57 14.17 5.56 -0.96
N MET A 58 13.57 6.20 0.03
CA MET A 58 13.88 5.96 1.43
C MET A 58 13.43 4.54 1.83
N LEU A 59 14.28 3.88 2.18
CA LEU A 59 14.77 2.66 2.28
C LEU A 59 14.15 1.49 2.94
N GLU A 60 13.70 1.39 4.00
CA GLU A 60 13.31 0.18 4.72
C GLU A 60 11.81 0.26 5.06
N GLY A 61 10.99 -0.02 4.11
CA GLY A 61 9.57 -0.09 4.36
C GLY A 61 8.76 0.36 3.15
N ASP A 62 7.54 -0.07 3.10
CA ASP A 62 6.64 0.25 2.01
C ASP A 62 6.09 1.67 2.22
N LEU A 63 6.51 2.62 1.36
CA LEU A 63 5.94 3.97 1.30
C LEU A 63 4.40 3.92 1.20
N ILE A 64 3.87 2.92 0.53
CA ILE A 64 2.43 2.71 0.34
C ILE A 64 1.73 2.38 1.67
N GLU A 65 2.43 1.73 2.59
CA GLU A 65 1.92 1.46 3.95
C GLU A 65 2.13 2.65 4.89
N LEU A 66 3.20 3.43 4.72
CA LEU A 66 3.51 4.58 5.55
C LEU A 66 2.51 5.73 5.36
N ILE A 67 2.09 6.02 4.12
CA ILE A 67 1.17 7.12 3.82
C ILE A 67 -0.14 7.04 4.63
N PRO A 68 -0.89 5.92 4.66
CA PRO A 68 -2.08 5.81 5.49
C PRO A 68 -1.80 5.93 6.99
N GLN A 69 -0.65 5.45 7.48
CA GLN A 69 -0.27 5.60 8.89
C GLN A 69 -0.10 7.06 9.27
N ILE A 70 0.60 7.84 8.43
CA ILE A 70 0.76 9.30 8.63
C ILE A 70 -0.59 10.00 8.66
N LEU A 71 -1.46 9.73 7.69
CA LEU A 71 -2.76 10.37 7.57
C LEU A 71 -3.73 10.01 8.70
N ASN A 72 -3.58 8.82 9.29
CA ASN A 72 -4.33 8.43 10.49
C ASN A 72 -3.80 9.10 11.77
N LEU A 73 -2.52 9.49 11.77
CA LEU A 73 -1.86 10.08 12.94
C LEU A 73 -2.07 11.59 13.04
N ALA A 74 -2.07 12.29 11.91
CA ALA A 74 -2.14 13.74 11.87
C ALA A 74 -2.87 14.28 10.62
N GLN A 75 -3.46 15.46 10.77
CA GLN A 75 -3.96 16.23 9.61
C GLN A 75 -2.79 16.93 8.92
N THR A 76 -2.19 16.26 7.97
CA THR A 76 -1.05 16.77 7.20
C THR A 76 -1.21 16.44 5.72
N ASN A 77 -0.53 17.16 4.86
CA ASN A 77 -0.48 16.89 3.43
C ASN A 77 0.84 16.21 3.09
N ILE A 78 0.82 15.20 2.23
CA ILE A 78 2.02 14.44 1.85
C ILE A 78 2.41 14.78 0.42
N LEU A 79 3.68 15.20 0.23
CA LEU A 79 4.34 15.38 -1.05
C LEU A 79 5.48 14.37 -1.17
N VAL A 80 5.44 13.54 -2.21
CA VAL A 80 6.48 12.53 -2.45
C VAL A 80 7.50 13.04 -3.45
N ILE A 81 8.79 12.94 -3.10
CA ILE A 81 9.91 13.24 -4.02
C ILE A 81 10.34 11.92 -4.67
N SER A 82 10.26 11.81 -5.99
CA SER A 82 10.59 10.60 -6.74
C SER A 82 11.74 10.80 -7.71
N GLY A 83 12.62 9.80 -7.78
CA GLY A 83 13.66 9.71 -8.83
C GLY A 83 13.14 9.05 -10.12
N ALA A 84 12.03 8.36 -10.09
CA ALA A 84 11.39 7.77 -11.26
C ALA A 84 10.61 8.82 -12.05
N VAL A 85 10.61 8.69 -13.38
CA VAL A 85 9.98 9.70 -14.24
C VAL A 85 8.46 9.57 -14.23
N GLU A 86 7.92 8.35 -14.20
CA GLU A 86 6.48 8.01 -14.06
C GLU A 86 6.34 6.50 -13.77
N GLY A 87 5.22 6.06 -13.24
CA GLY A 87 4.94 4.64 -13.05
C GLY A 87 3.78 4.34 -12.11
N GLU A 88 3.50 3.06 -11.96
CA GLU A 88 2.43 2.55 -11.08
C GLU A 88 2.60 3.00 -9.63
N LEU A 89 3.84 3.13 -9.14
CA LEU A 89 4.11 3.64 -7.80
C LEU A 89 3.56 5.06 -7.60
N HIS A 90 3.69 5.93 -8.61
CA HIS A 90 3.18 7.30 -8.54
C HIS A 90 1.65 7.34 -8.39
N ASP A 91 0.95 6.52 -9.17
CA ASP A 91 -0.50 6.46 -9.10
C ASP A 91 -0.95 5.87 -7.75
N LEU A 92 -0.26 4.84 -7.25
CA LEU A 92 -0.55 4.20 -5.97
C LEU A 92 -0.36 5.14 -4.77
N VAL A 93 0.72 5.92 -4.69
CA VAL A 93 0.94 6.82 -3.56
C VAL A 93 -0.13 7.91 -3.48
N VAL A 94 -0.64 8.39 -4.61
CA VAL A 94 -1.75 9.36 -4.65
C VAL A 94 -3.08 8.69 -4.25
N ILE A 95 -3.35 7.49 -4.74
CA ILE A 95 -4.53 6.69 -4.34
C ILE A 95 -4.51 6.41 -2.83
N LYS A 96 -3.33 6.22 -2.22
CA LYS A 96 -3.16 6.04 -0.77
C LYS A 96 -3.28 7.32 0.04
N GLY A 97 -3.39 8.48 -0.62
CA GLY A 97 -3.68 9.76 0.00
C GLY A 97 -2.57 10.80 -0.05
N ALA A 98 -1.46 10.55 -0.73
CA ALA A 98 -0.50 11.61 -1.01
C ALA A 98 -1.15 12.71 -1.87
N ARG A 99 -0.87 13.96 -1.56
CA ARG A 99 -1.41 15.12 -2.28
C ARG A 99 -0.61 15.46 -3.54
N GLY A 100 0.59 14.92 -3.67
CA GLY A 100 1.37 15.18 -4.86
C GLY A 100 2.65 14.37 -4.96
N ILE A 101 3.24 14.47 -6.15
CA ILE A 101 4.54 13.89 -6.47
C ILE A 101 5.34 14.92 -7.24
N ILE A 102 6.61 15.05 -6.87
CA ILE A 102 7.59 15.89 -7.53
C ILE A 102 8.80 15.05 -7.93
N SER A 103 9.37 15.35 -9.10
CA SER A 103 10.59 14.68 -9.55
C SER A 103 11.83 15.26 -8.86
N LYS A 104 12.82 14.42 -8.55
CA LYS A 104 14.17 14.87 -8.14
C LYS A 104 14.86 15.74 -9.20
N ASN A 105 14.39 15.67 -10.46
CA ASN A 105 14.89 16.47 -11.57
C ASN A 105 14.15 17.81 -11.73
N ASP A 106 13.10 18.06 -10.95
CA ASP A 106 12.40 19.34 -10.97
C ASP A 106 13.25 20.44 -10.34
N SER A 107 12.98 21.68 -10.74
CA SER A 107 13.73 22.82 -10.22
C SER A 107 13.39 23.13 -8.76
N ALA A 108 14.32 23.70 -8.04
CA ALA A 108 14.12 24.15 -6.65
C ALA A 108 12.88 25.05 -6.48
N PRO A 109 12.61 26.05 -7.34
CA PRO A 109 11.37 26.83 -7.27
C PRO A 109 10.10 26.00 -7.47
N THR A 110 10.18 24.91 -8.26
CA THR A 110 9.05 24.00 -8.48
C THR A 110 8.69 23.26 -7.18
N LEU A 111 9.68 22.85 -6.39
CA LEU A 111 9.45 22.21 -5.08
C LEU A 111 8.75 23.18 -4.11
N LEU A 112 9.25 24.42 -3.96
CA LEU A 112 8.60 25.42 -3.08
C LEU A 112 7.16 25.68 -3.51
N LYS A 113 6.91 25.84 -4.80
CA LYS A 113 5.56 25.99 -5.35
C LYS A 113 4.66 24.77 -5.09
N ALA A 114 5.19 23.55 -5.19
CA ALA A 114 4.45 22.33 -4.90
C ALA A 114 4.04 22.29 -3.41
N ILE A 115 4.94 22.63 -2.49
CA ILE A 115 4.64 22.72 -1.05
C ILE A 115 3.50 23.72 -0.80
N ASP A 116 3.58 24.93 -1.36
CA ASP A 116 2.56 25.95 -1.21
C ASP A 116 1.18 25.47 -1.74
N ARG A 117 1.14 24.88 -2.92
CA ARG A 117 -0.11 24.40 -3.53
C ARG A 117 -0.77 23.26 -2.77
N ILE A 118 0.00 22.27 -2.32
CA ILE A 118 -0.58 21.17 -1.55
C ILE A 118 -1.00 21.62 -0.15
N HIS A 119 -0.31 22.61 0.46
CA HIS A 119 -0.75 23.22 1.69
C HIS A 119 -2.09 23.95 1.50
N ALA A 120 -2.30 24.61 0.36
CA ALA A 120 -3.58 25.22 -0.01
C ALA A 120 -4.70 24.17 -0.34
N GLY A 121 -4.40 22.86 -0.25
CA GLY A 121 -5.36 21.77 -0.51
C GLY A 121 -5.44 21.31 -1.96
N GLU A 122 -4.60 21.86 -2.84
CA GLU A 122 -4.54 21.43 -4.24
C GLU A 122 -3.80 20.09 -4.36
N ILE A 123 -3.97 19.42 -5.52
CA ILE A 123 -3.23 18.21 -5.87
C ILE A 123 -2.11 18.57 -6.84
N TRP A 124 -0.88 18.10 -6.55
CA TRP A 124 0.28 18.32 -7.38
C TRP A 124 0.66 17.04 -8.13
N VAL A 125 0.07 16.83 -9.29
CA VAL A 125 0.34 15.70 -10.19
C VAL A 125 0.36 16.17 -11.64
N ASN A 126 1.04 15.43 -12.52
CA ASN A 126 0.99 15.74 -13.94
C ASN A 126 -0.35 15.31 -14.57
N ARG A 127 -0.66 15.84 -15.75
CA ARG A 127 -1.93 15.58 -16.44
C ARG A 127 -2.15 14.10 -16.76
N ASN A 128 -1.08 13.38 -17.13
CA ASN A 128 -1.17 11.96 -17.48
C ASN A 128 -1.49 11.13 -16.24
N ALA A 129 -0.85 11.41 -15.11
CA ALA A 129 -1.13 10.76 -13.84
C ALA A 129 -2.57 11.02 -13.39
N THR A 130 -3.07 12.24 -13.51
CA THR A 130 -4.46 12.59 -13.15
C THR A 130 -5.47 11.69 -13.86
N SER A 131 -5.32 11.48 -15.17
CA SER A 131 -6.22 10.62 -15.93
C SER A 131 -6.15 9.15 -15.50
N ARG A 132 -4.95 8.62 -15.24
CA ARG A 132 -4.76 7.24 -14.77
C ARG A 132 -5.36 7.05 -13.37
N ILE A 133 -5.07 7.96 -12.44
CA ILE A 133 -5.57 7.92 -11.07
C ILE A 133 -7.11 7.97 -11.05
N LEU A 134 -7.72 8.85 -11.84
CA LEU A 134 -9.19 8.92 -11.94
C LEU A 134 -9.78 7.61 -12.47
N LEU A 135 -9.15 6.97 -13.46
CA LEU A 135 -9.58 5.66 -13.96
C LEU A 135 -9.45 4.56 -12.91
N GLU A 136 -8.37 4.55 -12.12
CA GLU A 136 -8.19 3.56 -11.05
C GLU A 136 -9.19 3.79 -9.90
N ILE A 137 -9.45 5.02 -9.50
CA ILE A 137 -10.48 5.35 -8.51
C ILE A 137 -11.87 4.94 -9.03
N ALA A 138 -12.18 5.20 -10.30
CA ALA A 138 -13.44 4.80 -10.91
C ALA A 138 -13.58 3.26 -10.94
N LYS A 139 -12.54 2.52 -11.26
CA LYS A 139 -12.53 1.04 -11.19
C LYS A 139 -12.69 0.53 -9.76
N ALA A 140 -12.05 1.17 -8.78
CA ALA A 140 -12.19 0.81 -7.37
C ALA A 140 -13.58 1.14 -6.81
N SER A 141 -14.23 2.19 -7.33
CA SER A 141 -15.58 2.63 -6.94
C SER A 141 -16.68 1.85 -7.64
N THR A 142 -16.42 1.20 -8.77
CA THR A 142 -17.34 0.22 -9.34
C THR A 142 -17.35 -1.00 -8.44
N PRO A 143 -18.51 -1.48 -7.96
CA PRO A 143 -18.58 -2.74 -7.24
C PRO A 143 -17.91 -3.78 -8.15
N LYS A 144 -16.78 -4.34 -7.73
CA LYS A 144 -16.21 -5.48 -8.43
C LYS A 144 -17.31 -6.52 -8.47
N VAL A 145 -17.91 -6.75 -9.64
CA VAL A 145 -18.77 -7.89 -9.84
C VAL A 145 -17.89 -9.09 -9.53
N LYS A 146 -18.09 -9.67 -8.34
CA LYS A 146 -17.31 -10.81 -7.90
C LYS A 146 -17.44 -11.88 -8.95
N THR A 147 -16.34 -12.43 -9.39
CA THR A 147 -16.39 -13.55 -10.32
C THR A 147 -17.08 -14.73 -9.63
N GLU A 148 -17.62 -15.63 -10.41
CA GLU A 148 -18.27 -16.85 -9.87
C GLU A 148 -17.31 -17.63 -8.97
N GLU A 149 -16.01 -17.63 -9.29
CA GLU A 149 -14.94 -18.26 -8.52
C GLU A 149 -14.72 -17.57 -7.16
N GLN A 150 -14.76 -16.24 -7.13
CA GLN A 150 -14.66 -15.47 -5.88
C GLN A 150 -15.85 -15.73 -4.97
N LEU A 151 -17.06 -15.81 -5.51
CA LEU A 151 -18.26 -16.17 -4.75
C LEU A 151 -18.18 -17.60 -4.19
N LYS A 152 -17.63 -18.55 -4.96
CA LYS A 152 -17.37 -19.92 -4.50
C LYS A 152 -16.40 -19.95 -3.33
N LEU A 153 -15.29 -19.20 -3.40
CA LEU A 153 -14.32 -19.09 -2.29
C LEU A 153 -14.93 -18.44 -1.05
N GLU A 154 -15.71 -17.38 -1.18
CA GLU A 154 -16.40 -16.74 -0.04
C GLU A 154 -17.48 -17.62 0.60
N SER A 155 -18.03 -18.58 -0.11
CA SER A 155 -18.99 -19.55 0.42
C SER A 155 -18.37 -20.57 1.38
N LEU A 156 -17.05 -20.60 1.47
CA LEU A 156 -16.32 -21.51 2.34
C LEU A 156 -16.34 -21.00 3.78
N THR A 157 -16.49 -21.90 4.71
CA THR A 157 -16.39 -21.60 6.15
C THR A 157 -14.93 -21.40 6.57
N LYS A 158 -14.68 -20.74 7.70
CA LYS A 158 -13.33 -20.57 8.26
C LYS A 158 -12.58 -21.90 8.42
N LYS A 159 -13.29 -22.98 8.71
CA LYS A 159 -12.71 -24.31 8.86
C LYS A 159 -12.34 -24.93 7.51
N GLU A 160 -13.15 -24.71 6.49
CA GLU A 160 -12.88 -25.15 5.12
C GLU A 160 -11.68 -24.37 4.51
N HIS A 161 -11.58 -23.07 4.77
CA HIS A 161 -10.38 -22.27 4.39
C HIS A 161 -9.12 -22.86 5.01
N LYS A 162 -9.12 -23.14 6.32
CA LYS A 162 -7.96 -23.72 6.99
C LYS A 162 -7.56 -25.10 6.43
N ILE A 163 -8.54 -25.89 6.00
CA ILE A 163 -8.27 -27.18 5.34
C ILE A 163 -7.63 -26.98 3.96
N ILE A 164 -8.12 -26.03 3.17
CA ILE A 164 -7.54 -25.67 1.87
C ILE A 164 -6.09 -25.21 2.03
N GLU A 165 -5.82 -24.29 2.95
CA GLU A 165 -4.44 -23.82 3.24
C GLU A 165 -3.51 -24.99 3.57
N SER A 166 -3.95 -25.92 4.41
CA SER A 166 -3.17 -27.11 4.76
C SER A 166 -2.91 -28.03 3.56
N ILE A 167 -3.85 -28.11 2.62
CA ILE A 167 -3.69 -28.91 1.39
C ILE A 167 -2.72 -28.26 0.41
N ILE A 168 -2.76 -26.93 0.29
CA ILE A 168 -1.86 -26.18 -0.59
C ILE A 168 -0.41 -26.28 -0.10
N VAL A 169 -0.19 -26.05 1.19
CA VAL A 169 1.14 -26.11 1.82
C VAL A 169 1.70 -27.52 1.85
N SER A 170 0.85 -28.53 1.94
CA SER A 170 1.20 -29.95 2.09
C SER A 170 0.73 -30.78 0.92
N SER A 171 0.96 -30.30 -0.31
CA SER A 171 0.47 -30.94 -1.54
C SER A 171 0.97 -32.39 -1.74
N ASP A 172 2.11 -32.74 -1.18
CA ASP A 172 2.77 -34.05 -1.21
C ASP A 172 2.34 -35.01 -0.09
N LYS A 173 1.70 -34.49 0.97
CA LYS A 173 1.32 -35.30 2.14
C LYS A 173 0.02 -36.08 1.94
N SER A 174 -0.05 -37.22 2.59
CA SER A 174 -1.29 -38.02 2.62
C SER A 174 -2.38 -37.39 3.48
N TYR A 175 -3.65 -37.70 3.21
CA TYR A 175 -4.77 -37.21 4.01
C TYR A 175 -4.67 -37.57 5.49
N LYS A 176 -4.04 -38.71 5.82
CA LYS A 176 -3.80 -39.15 7.19
C LYS A 176 -2.90 -38.16 7.94
N ILE A 177 -1.86 -37.67 7.28
CA ILE A 177 -0.90 -36.70 7.84
C ILE A 177 -1.60 -35.33 8.02
N ILE A 178 -2.28 -34.86 6.98
CA ILE A 178 -3.00 -33.57 7.05
C ILE A 178 -4.10 -33.60 8.13
N ALA A 179 -4.84 -34.68 8.25
CA ALA A 179 -5.85 -34.83 9.30
C ALA A 179 -5.23 -34.78 10.70
N SER A 180 -4.07 -35.42 10.89
CA SER A 180 -3.33 -35.37 12.17
C SER A 180 -2.86 -33.94 12.50
N GLU A 181 -2.33 -33.21 11.52
CA GLU A 181 -1.90 -31.79 11.68
C GLU A 181 -3.08 -30.87 12.03
N LEU A 182 -4.26 -31.15 11.50
CA LEU A 182 -5.49 -30.41 11.77
C LEU A 182 -6.24 -30.91 13.04
N HIS A 183 -5.71 -31.91 13.74
CA HIS A 183 -6.33 -32.55 14.91
C HIS A 183 -7.75 -33.06 14.64
N ILE A 184 -7.99 -33.67 13.48
CA ILE A 184 -9.25 -34.30 13.10
C ILE A 184 -9.03 -35.74 12.59
N SER A 185 -10.10 -36.54 12.50
CA SER A 185 -10.00 -37.84 11.87
C SER A 185 -9.86 -37.73 10.35
N GLU A 186 -9.23 -38.72 9.71
CA GLU A 186 -9.15 -38.78 8.23
C GLU A 186 -10.56 -38.82 7.60
N HIS A 187 -11.51 -39.50 8.25
CA HIS A 187 -12.90 -39.52 7.80
C HIS A 187 -13.54 -38.12 7.84
N THR A 188 -13.31 -37.38 8.90
CA THR A 188 -13.78 -35.98 9.03
C THR A 188 -13.17 -35.10 7.95
N LEU A 189 -11.87 -35.24 7.67
CA LEU A 189 -11.19 -34.49 6.61
C LEU A 189 -11.83 -34.79 5.24
N ARG A 190 -12.08 -36.07 4.93
CA ARG A 190 -12.72 -36.48 3.65
C ARG A 190 -14.13 -35.87 3.50
N ASN A 191 -14.91 -35.82 4.58
CA ASN A 191 -16.23 -35.19 4.56
C ASN A 191 -16.14 -33.68 4.28
N HIS A 192 -15.21 -32.98 4.91
CA HIS A 192 -14.96 -31.56 4.63
C HIS A 192 -14.51 -31.35 3.17
N LEU A 193 -13.64 -32.21 2.66
CA LEU A 193 -13.18 -32.12 1.26
C LEU A 193 -14.32 -32.35 0.27
N ALA A 194 -15.21 -33.28 0.53
CA ALA A 194 -16.39 -33.51 -0.32
C ALA A 194 -17.30 -32.26 -0.35
N ALA A 195 -17.51 -31.61 0.80
CA ALA A 195 -18.25 -30.35 0.87
C ALA A 195 -17.54 -29.21 0.13
N ILE A 196 -16.22 -29.06 0.29
CA ILE A 196 -15.37 -28.06 -0.40
C ILE A 196 -15.46 -28.30 -1.93
N TYR A 197 -15.28 -29.54 -2.38
CA TYR A 197 -15.35 -29.87 -3.81
C TYR A 197 -16.72 -29.50 -4.41
N GLY A 198 -17.80 -29.76 -3.69
CA GLY A 198 -19.14 -29.37 -4.13
C GLY A 198 -19.33 -27.86 -4.23
N LYS A 199 -18.82 -27.09 -3.26
CA LYS A 199 -18.91 -25.61 -3.24
C LYS A 199 -18.07 -24.96 -4.32
N VAL A 200 -16.85 -25.45 -4.51
CA VAL A 200 -15.88 -24.90 -5.46
C VAL A 200 -16.15 -25.38 -6.89
N GLY A 201 -16.78 -26.55 -7.04
CA GLY A 201 -17.10 -27.15 -8.34
C GLY A 201 -15.96 -27.96 -8.92
N VAL A 202 -15.09 -28.53 -8.08
CA VAL A 202 -13.96 -29.40 -8.48
C VAL A 202 -14.22 -30.85 -8.07
N LYS A 203 -13.50 -31.79 -8.67
CA LYS A 203 -13.73 -33.22 -8.45
C LYS A 203 -12.56 -33.95 -7.78
N SER A 204 -11.43 -33.29 -7.67
CA SER A 204 -10.21 -33.91 -7.15
C SER A 204 -9.35 -32.93 -6.36
N ARG A 205 -8.43 -33.50 -5.55
CA ARG A 205 -7.42 -32.71 -4.81
C ARG A 205 -6.55 -31.87 -5.76
N MET A 206 -6.20 -32.44 -6.92
CA MET A 206 -5.36 -31.74 -7.88
C MET A 206 -6.11 -30.57 -8.51
N GLU A 207 -7.37 -30.75 -8.87
CA GLU A 207 -8.21 -29.66 -9.38
C GLU A 207 -8.43 -28.57 -8.34
N LEU A 208 -8.63 -28.93 -7.06
CA LEU A 208 -8.71 -27.96 -5.98
C LEU A 208 -7.40 -27.17 -5.85
N TYR A 209 -6.26 -27.83 -5.91
CA TYR A 209 -4.95 -27.19 -5.82
C TYR A 209 -4.74 -26.19 -6.96
N VAL A 210 -5.03 -26.57 -8.21
CA VAL A 210 -4.93 -25.70 -9.38
C VAL A 210 -5.88 -24.50 -9.23
N PHE A 211 -7.15 -24.75 -8.89
CA PHE A 211 -8.14 -23.70 -8.68
C PHE A 211 -7.68 -22.68 -7.64
N CYS A 212 -7.11 -23.13 -6.53
CA CYS A 212 -6.60 -22.25 -5.48
C CYS A 212 -5.37 -21.46 -5.91
N LEU A 213 -4.45 -22.05 -6.69
CA LEU A 213 -3.29 -21.33 -7.22
C LEU A 213 -3.69 -20.19 -8.17
N GLU A 214 -4.75 -20.38 -8.94
CA GLU A 214 -5.24 -19.39 -9.90
C GLU A 214 -6.02 -18.25 -9.22
N HIS A 215 -6.78 -18.57 -8.17
CA HIS A 215 -7.75 -17.62 -7.61
C HIS A 215 -7.43 -17.09 -6.19
N LEU A 216 -6.58 -17.77 -5.39
CA LEU A 216 -6.16 -17.28 -4.07
C LEU A 216 -4.96 -16.31 -4.11
N LYS A 217 -4.18 -16.25 -5.19
CA LYS A 217 -3.09 -15.28 -5.36
C LYS A 217 -3.56 -13.88 -5.80
N SER A 218 -4.85 -13.71 -6.07
CA SER A 218 -5.44 -12.45 -6.56
C SER A 218 -6.26 -11.71 -5.49
N ALA A 219 -6.11 -12.08 -4.21
CA ALA A 219 -6.79 -11.43 -3.09
C ALA A 219 -5.80 -10.69 -2.19
#